data_2189c7772939059f1272fcfdc47b84e0
#
_entry.id   2189c7772939059f1272fcfdc47b84e0
#
_cell.length_a   1.000
_cell.length_b   1.000
_cell.length_c   1.000
_cell.angle_alpha   90.00
_cell.angle_beta   90.00
_cell.angle_gamma   90.00
#
_symmetry.space_group_name_H-M   'P 1'
#
loop_
_entity.id
_entity.type
_entity.pdbx_description
1 polymer ?
#
loop_
_entity_poly.entity_id
_entity_poly.type
_entity_poly.pdbx_seq_one_letter_code
_entity_poly.pdbx_strand_id
1 'polypeptide(L)'
;MSFHEVRFPAPLSMGSSGGPERRTEIVSLRNGAEERNTPWRHSRRHYDAGLGMRSLDDLAEVVAFFEARRGQLFGFRWKDWSDFKSCPPSARPGPMDQAIGTGDGSRRTFPLSKHYGTGADRYERPIRKPVAGTVSVAVAGVIRDQADYVLDTTTGTVTLVDAPVEGAFVTAGFEFDVPVRFDVDRIAVSVAGFAAGEIPSVPVIEIRV
;
A
#
# COMPACT_ATOMS: atom_id res chain seq x y z
N MET A 1 -17.58 0.72 -2.89
CA MET A 1 -16.62 1.47 -3.73
C MET A 1 -16.17 0.58 -4.86
N SER A 2 -16.11 1.12 -6.08
CA SER A 2 -15.67 0.35 -7.23
C SER A 2 -14.14 0.36 -7.30
N PHE A 3 -13.50 -0.81 -7.21
CA PHE A 3 -12.06 -1.00 -7.26
C PHE A 3 -11.71 -2.02 -8.34
N HIS A 4 -10.74 -1.72 -9.18
CA HIS A 4 -10.20 -2.63 -10.18
C HIS A 4 -8.90 -3.23 -9.65
N GLU A 5 -8.83 -4.56 -9.55
CA GLU A 5 -7.65 -5.29 -9.04
C GLU A 5 -6.52 -5.34 -10.09
N VAL A 6 -6.21 -4.17 -10.66
CA VAL A 6 -5.12 -3.98 -11.62
C VAL A 6 -4.11 -2.98 -11.06
N ARG A 7 -2.86 -3.18 -11.40
CA ARG A 7 -1.76 -2.30 -10.98
C ARG A 7 -1.50 -1.26 -12.06
N PHE A 8 -1.24 0.00 -11.63
CA PHE A 8 -0.65 1.00 -12.52
C PHE A 8 0.68 0.48 -13.07
N PRO A 9 1.01 0.72 -14.36
CA PRO A 9 2.22 0.19 -14.96
C PRO A 9 3.48 0.49 -14.14
N ALA A 10 4.16 -0.56 -13.68
CA ALA A 10 5.26 -0.43 -12.74
C ALA A 10 6.46 0.38 -13.28
N PRO A 11 6.86 0.26 -14.56
CA PRO A 11 7.93 1.08 -15.12
C PRO A 11 7.60 2.58 -15.12
N LEU A 12 6.32 2.92 -15.25
CA LEU A 12 5.84 4.30 -15.31
C LEU A 12 5.66 4.91 -13.91
N SER A 13 5.40 4.10 -12.90
CA SER A 13 5.35 4.57 -11.50
C SER A 13 6.72 4.76 -10.87
N MET A 14 7.79 4.22 -11.47
CA MET A 14 9.15 4.41 -10.98
C MET A 14 9.60 5.86 -11.18
N GLY A 15 10.07 6.50 -10.12
CA GLY A 15 10.44 7.91 -10.13
C GLY A 15 9.31 8.86 -9.71
N SER A 16 8.12 8.32 -9.38
CA SER A 16 7.06 9.11 -8.76
C SER A 16 7.52 9.73 -7.45
N SER A 17 7.05 10.93 -7.17
CA SER A 17 7.20 11.60 -5.87
C SER A 17 5.97 11.36 -5.01
N GLY A 18 6.12 11.43 -3.69
CA GLY A 18 5.00 11.30 -2.77
C GLY A 18 5.36 10.65 -1.45
N GLY A 19 4.35 10.41 -0.62
CA GLY A 19 4.54 9.82 0.69
C GLY A 19 3.32 9.92 1.59
N PRO A 20 3.48 9.59 2.89
CA PRO A 20 2.40 9.63 3.85
C PRO A 20 2.07 11.05 4.29
N GLU A 21 0.80 11.39 4.29
CA GLU A 21 0.23 12.59 4.88
C GLU A 21 -0.48 12.26 6.18
N ARG A 22 -0.35 13.12 7.18
CA ARG A 22 -1.13 13.08 8.42
C ARG A 22 -1.80 14.43 8.65
N ARG A 23 -2.93 14.41 9.34
CA ARG A 23 -3.61 15.62 9.77
C ARG A 23 -3.49 15.74 11.28
N THR A 24 -2.89 16.84 11.74
CA THR A 24 -2.75 17.17 13.16
C THR A 24 -3.37 18.54 13.40
N GLU A 25 -4.26 18.62 14.38
CA GLU A 25 -4.83 19.87 14.87
C GLU A 25 -4.03 20.30 16.11
N ILE A 26 -3.51 21.53 16.08
CA ILE A 26 -2.68 22.07 17.15
C ILE A 26 -3.41 23.25 17.76
N VAL A 27 -3.61 23.22 19.07
CA VAL A 27 -4.20 24.30 19.86
C VAL A 27 -3.15 24.82 20.80
N SER A 28 -2.74 26.09 20.61
CA SER A 28 -1.82 26.77 21.52
C SER A 28 -2.58 27.35 22.72
N LEU A 29 -2.17 26.99 23.92
CA LEU A 29 -2.74 27.46 25.15
C LEU A 29 -2.08 28.80 25.59
N ARG A 30 -2.78 29.58 26.42
CA ARG A 30 -2.29 30.88 26.89
C ARG A 30 -0.97 30.81 27.72
N ASN A 31 -0.68 29.65 28.28
CA ASN A 31 0.56 29.40 29.04
C ASN A 31 1.74 28.99 28.13
N GLY A 32 1.59 28.99 26.82
CA GLY A 32 2.61 28.59 25.85
C GLY A 32 2.71 27.08 25.58
N ALA A 33 1.89 26.25 26.26
CA ALA A 33 1.80 24.83 25.95
C ALA A 33 0.94 24.57 24.70
N GLU A 34 1.12 23.41 24.07
CA GLU A 34 0.35 22.97 22.92
C GLU A 34 -0.42 21.68 23.24
N GLU A 35 -1.67 21.66 22.84
CA GLU A 35 -2.44 20.42 22.71
C GLU A 35 -2.49 19.99 21.25
N ARG A 36 -2.24 18.70 21.00
CA ARG A 36 -2.22 18.13 19.64
C ARG A 36 -3.21 17.00 19.56
N ASN A 37 -4.06 17.07 18.54
CA ASN A 37 -5.05 16.05 18.25
C ASN A 37 -4.93 15.61 16.78
N THR A 38 -5.25 14.34 16.48
CA THR A 38 -5.28 13.83 15.12
C THR A 38 -6.65 13.22 14.82
N PRO A 39 -7.39 13.76 13.84
CA PRO A 39 -8.66 13.19 13.42
C PRO A 39 -8.47 11.92 12.58
N TRP A 40 -7.25 11.64 12.11
CA TRP A 40 -6.95 10.47 11.29
C TRP A 40 -6.19 9.40 12.08
N ARG A 41 -6.80 8.24 12.23
CA ARG A 41 -6.12 7.07 12.81
C ARG A 41 -4.93 6.62 11.96
N HIS A 42 -5.09 6.62 10.64
CA HIS A 42 -4.06 6.18 9.70
C HIS A 42 -3.68 7.32 8.76
N SER A 43 -2.40 7.38 8.38
CA SER A 43 -1.93 8.28 7.33
C SER A 43 -2.62 7.95 6.00
N ARG A 44 -2.64 8.91 5.10
CA ARG A 44 -3.10 8.79 3.73
C ARG A 44 -1.94 9.13 2.81
N ARG A 45 -1.71 8.35 1.78
CA ARG A 45 -0.60 8.59 0.86
C ARG A 45 -1.06 9.37 -0.35
N HIS A 46 -0.22 10.30 -0.74
CA HIS A 46 -0.34 11.04 -1.98
C HIS A 46 0.89 10.77 -2.82
N TYR A 47 0.70 10.61 -4.12
CA TYR A 47 1.79 10.43 -5.08
C TYR A 47 1.53 11.29 -6.30
N ASP A 48 2.59 11.66 -6.99
CA ASP A 48 2.54 12.20 -8.33
C ASP A 48 3.48 11.38 -9.22
N ALA A 49 2.90 10.72 -10.21
CA ALA A 49 3.60 9.98 -11.23
C ALA A 49 3.88 10.86 -12.45
N GLY A 50 4.13 12.16 -12.25
CA GLY A 50 4.51 13.05 -13.33
C GLY A 50 5.59 12.41 -14.19
N LEU A 51 5.27 12.18 -15.45
CA LEU A 51 6.18 11.61 -16.43
C LEU A 51 6.84 12.75 -17.18
N GLY A 52 8.13 12.95 -16.96
CA GLY A 52 8.94 13.77 -17.85
C GLY A 52 8.95 13.22 -19.27
N MET A 53 9.91 13.63 -20.07
CA MET A 53 10.02 13.18 -21.46
C MET A 53 9.98 11.64 -21.56
N ARG A 54 9.00 11.11 -22.29
CA ARG A 54 8.75 9.68 -22.49
C ARG A 54 8.38 9.41 -23.94
N SER A 55 8.38 8.13 -24.34
CA SER A 55 7.86 7.72 -25.63
C SER A 55 6.35 8.00 -25.73
N LEU A 56 5.85 8.17 -26.94
CA LEU A 56 4.40 8.32 -27.14
C LEU A 56 3.63 7.05 -26.74
N ASP A 57 4.26 5.88 -26.80
CA ASP A 57 3.65 4.62 -26.37
C ASP A 57 3.46 4.59 -24.85
N ASP A 58 4.46 5.04 -24.07
CA ASP A 58 4.33 5.18 -22.61
C ASP A 58 3.19 6.15 -22.23
N LEU A 59 3.09 7.27 -22.95
CA LEU A 59 2.02 8.25 -22.73
C LEU A 59 0.65 7.67 -23.09
N ALA A 60 0.56 6.94 -24.20
CA ALA A 60 -0.67 6.25 -24.62
C ALA A 60 -1.11 5.21 -23.57
N GLU A 61 -0.16 4.47 -22.97
CA GLU A 61 -0.45 3.53 -21.89
C GLU A 61 -1.05 4.23 -20.66
N VAL A 62 -0.49 5.37 -20.24
CA VAL A 62 -1.02 6.15 -19.12
C VAL A 62 -2.41 6.70 -19.42
N VAL A 63 -2.62 7.25 -20.63
CA VAL A 63 -3.93 7.77 -21.05
C VAL A 63 -4.96 6.64 -21.10
N ALA A 64 -4.63 5.49 -21.69
CA ALA A 64 -5.51 4.33 -21.74
C ALA A 64 -5.85 3.82 -20.33
N PHE A 65 -4.87 3.81 -19.42
CA PHE A 65 -5.11 3.43 -18.04
C PHE A 65 -6.03 4.43 -17.33
N PHE A 66 -5.84 5.73 -17.53
CA PHE A 66 -6.69 6.79 -16.95
C PHE A 66 -8.13 6.70 -17.45
N GLU A 67 -8.35 6.55 -18.76
CA GLU A 67 -9.66 6.38 -19.36
C GLU A 67 -10.38 5.12 -18.84
N ALA A 68 -9.66 4.01 -18.74
CA ALA A 68 -10.21 2.76 -18.22
C ALA A 68 -10.58 2.85 -16.72
N ARG A 69 -10.02 3.77 -15.97
CA ARG A 69 -10.37 4.07 -14.56
C ARG A 69 -11.40 5.18 -14.45
N ARG A 70 -11.76 5.84 -15.55
CA ARG A 70 -12.69 6.97 -15.63
C ARG A 70 -12.32 8.08 -14.65
N GLY A 71 -11.07 8.54 -14.74
CA GLY A 71 -10.53 9.53 -13.82
C GLY A 71 -10.59 9.06 -12.37
N GLN A 72 -11.24 9.81 -11.50
CA GLN A 72 -11.33 9.55 -10.06
C GLN A 72 -12.28 8.40 -9.68
N LEU A 73 -13.04 7.81 -10.62
CA LEU A 73 -14.17 6.94 -10.27
C LEU A 73 -13.73 5.58 -9.71
N PHE A 74 -12.76 4.94 -10.35
CA PHE A 74 -12.33 3.59 -9.96
C PHE A 74 -10.96 3.60 -9.29
N GLY A 75 -10.87 2.88 -8.16
CA GLY A 75 -9.59 2.60 -7.51
C GLY A 75 -8.78 1.56 -8.27
N PHE A 76 -7.47 1.54 -8.02
CA PHE A 76 -6.51 0.60 -8.58
C PHE A 76 -5.32 0.39 -7.64
N ARG A 77 -4.43 -0.56 -7.97
CA ARG A 77 -3.23 -0.87 -7.20
C ARG A 77 -2.06 0.01 -7.63
N TRP A 78 -1.35 0.55 -6.65
CA TRP A 78 -0.16 1.39 -6.84
C TRP A 78 1.04 0.80 -6.12
N LYS A 79 2.15 0.61 -6.82
CA LYS A 79 3.41 0.24 -6.18
C LYS A 79 4.12 1.49 -5.66
N ASP A 80 4.19 1.61 -4.34
CA ASP A 80 5.00 2.63 -3.67
C ASP A 80 6.45 2.13 -3.57
N TRP A 81 7.32 2.59 -4.44
CA TRP A 81 8.72 2.14 -4.48
C TRP A 81 9.52 2.45 -3.22
N SER A 82 9.06 3.38 -2.40
CA SER A 82 9.68 3.71 -1.12
C SER A 82 9.22 2.81 0.02
N ASP A 83 8.00 2.23 -0.08
CA ASP A 83 7.36 1.48 1.01
C ASP A 83 6.41 0.37 0.49
N PHE A 84 6.97 -0.66 -0.16
CA PHE A 84 6.20 -1.75 -0.78
C PHE A 84 6.44 -3.14 -0.18
N LYS A 85 7.25 -3.24 0.90
CA LYS A 85 7.62 -4.52 1.53
C LYS A 85 7.43 -4.49 3.04
N SER A 86 7.29 -5.68 3.60
CA SER A 86 7.28 -5.92 5.06
C SER A 86 8.60 -5.63 5.76
N CYS A 87 9.72 -5.62 5.03
CA CYS A 87 11.08 -5.45 5.50
C CYS A 87 11.75 -4.19 4.91
N PRO A 88 12.98 -3.83 5.33
CA PRO A 88 13.74 -2.76 4.69
C PRO A 88 13.93 -2.97 3.18
N PRO A 89 14.07 -1.89 2.38
CA PRO A 89 14.20 -1.99 0.92
C PRO A 89 15.36 -2.87 0.42
N SER A 90 16.45 -2.95 1.18
CA SER A 90 17.61 -3.78 0.88
C SER A 90 17.44 -5.27 1.16
N ALA A 91 16.43 -5.64 1.96
CA ALA A 91 16.17 -7.02 2.35
C ALA A 91 15.10 -7.67 1.45
N ARG A 92 15.04 -9.01 1.48
CA ARG A 92 13.94 -9.79 0.90
C ARG A 92 12.89 -10.06 1.99
N PRO A 93 11.57 -9.97 1.66
CA PRO A 93 10.54 -10.34 2.61
C PRO A 93 10.72 -11.76 3.13
N GLY A 94 10.61 -11.92 4.43
CA GLY A 94 10.72 -13.18 5.12
C GLY A 94 9.56 -13.42 6.09
N PRO A 95 9.22 -14.68 6.40
CA PRO A 95 8.02 -15.03 7.17
C PRO A 95 7.99 -14.48 8.59
N MET A 96 9.12 -13.95 9.09
CA MET A 96 9.25 -13.37 10.44
C MET A 96 9.20 -11.84 10.47
N ASP A 97 8.98 -11.15 9.34
CA ASP A 97 9.13 -9.70 9.26
C ASP A 97 8.14 -8.93 10.13
N GLN A 98 6.87 -9.32 10.11
CA GLN A 98 5.78 -8.60 10.77
C GLN A 98 4.94 -9.54 11.62
N ALA A 99 4.70 -9.16 12.89
CA ALA A 99 3.73 -9.85 13.72
C ALA A 99 2.31 -9.42 13.30
N ILE A 100 1.49 -10.37 12.85
CA ILE A 100 0.12 -10.12 12.38
C ILE A 100 -0.94 -10.60 13.36
N GLY A 101 -0.54 -11.24 14.45
CA GLY A 101 -1.44 -11.62 15.51
C GLY A 101 -0.88 -12.72 16.42
N THR A 102 -1.74 -13.16 17.34
CA THR A 102 -1.44 -14.26 18.27
C THR A 102 -2.61 -15.24 18.22
N GLY A 103 -2.30 -16.53 18.25
CA GLY A 103 -3.27 -17.61 18.32
C GLY A 103 -4.03 -17.60 19.64
N ASP A 104 -5.27 -18.05 19.60
CA ASP A 104 -6.16 -18.25 20.75
C ASP A 104 -6.78 -19.66 20.77
N GLY A 105 -6.26 -20.56 19.94
CA GLY A 105 -6.77 -21.92 19.76
C GLY A 105 -8.01 -22.05 18.86
N SER A 106 -8.62 -20.93 18.44
CA SER A 106 -9.84 -20.93 17.62
C SER A 106 -9.76 -20.06 16.39
N ARG A 107 -9.12 -18.92 16.49
CA ARG A 107 -8.96 -17.94 15.41
C ARG A 107 -8.03 -18.44 14.32
N ARG A 108 -8.51 -18.37 13.06
CA ARG A 108 -7.74 -18.75 11.87
C ARG A 108 -7.39 -17.56 10.98
N THR A 109 -8.04 -16.41 11.16
CA THR A 109 -8.00 -15.27 10.24
C THR A 109 -7.15 -14.14 10.82
N PHE A 110 -6.11 -13.74 10.07
CA PHE A 110 -5.13 -12.74 10.47
C PHE A 110 -4.97 -11.68 9.37
N PRO A 111 -5.40 -10.42 9.61
CA PRO A 111 -5.16 -9.35 8.64
C PRO A 111 -3.68 -8.99 8.61
N LEU A 112 -3.16 -8.74 7.42
CA LEU A 112 -1.80 -8.27 7.24
C LEU A 112 -1.66 -6.83 7.74
N SER A 113 -0.57 -6.57 8.46
CA SER A 113 -0.21 -5.24 8.93
C SER A 113 1.30 -5.01 8.85
N LYS A 114 1.71 -3.76 8.68
CA LYS A 114 3.10 -3.34 8.77
C LYS A 114 3.28 -2.39 9.94
N HIS A 115 4.32 -2.64 10.75
CA HIS A 115 4.65 -1.84 11.91
C HIS A 115 5.80 -0.88 11.60
N TYR A 116 5.67 0.35 12.07
CA TYR A 116 6.71 1.38 11.99
C TYR A 116 7.05 1.84 13.41
N GLY A 117 8.36 1.89 13.71
CA GLY A 117 8.85 2.13 15.05
C GLY A 117 8.88 0.86 15.91
N THR A 118 9.25 1.02 17.17
CA THR A 118 9.45 -0.08 18.16
C THR A 118 8.71 0.23 19.46
N GLY A 119 8.45 -0.80 20.26
CA GLY A 119 7.83 -0.66 21.57
C GLY A 119 6.34 -0.30 21.53
N ALA A 120 5.87 0.41 22.56
CA ALA A 120 4.46 0.74 22.75
C ALA A 120 3.95 1.80 21.75
N ASP A 121 4.83 2.67 21.27
CA ASP A 121 4.49 3.80 20.38
C ASP A 121 4.55 3.43 18.89
N ARG A 122 4.66 2.14 18.58
CA ARG A 122 4.69 1.67 17.18
C ARG A 122 3.37 2.02 16.49
N TYR A 123 3.48 2.50 15.26
CA TYR A 123 2.33 2.69 14.39
C TYR A 123 2.07 1.41 13.58
N GLU A 124 0.85 0.91 13.62
CA GLU A 124 0.39 -0.24 12.83
C GLU A 124 -0.42 0.24 11.62
N ARG A 125 0.05 -0.12 10.43
CA ARG A 125 -0.62 0.15 9.16
C ARG A 125 -1.29 -1.13 8.66
N PRO A 126 -2.63 -1.13 8.45
CA PRO A 126 -3.30 -2.23 7.76
C PRO A 126 -2.81 -2.34 6.30
N ILE A 127 -2.52 -3.57 5.86
CA ILE A 127 -2.12 -3.86 4.48
C ILE A 127 -3.29 -4.56 3.79
N ARG A 128 -3.88 -3.88 2.80
CA ARG A 128 -5.10 -4.35 2.12
C ARG A 128 -4.86 -5.02 0.78
N LYS A 129 -3.74 -4.72 0.12
CA LYS A 129 -3.44 -5.17 -1.24
C LYS A 129 -2.09 -5.87 -1.30
N PRO A 130 -1.91 -7.03 -0.62
CA PRO A 130 -0.68 -7.81 -0.77
C PRO A 130 -0.53 -8.30 -2.21
N VAL A 131 0.72 -8.52 -2.61
CA VAL A 131 1.06 -9.04 -3.93
C VAL A 131 1.01 -10.56 -3.88
N ALA A 132 0.23 -11.16 -4.75
CA ALA A 132 0.14 -12.62 -4.86
C ALA A 132 1.51 -13.26 -5.09
N GLY A 133 1.75 -14.40 -4.43
CA GLY A 133 3.00 -15.15 -4.55
C GLY A 133 4.20 -14.57 -3.78
N THR A 134 4.03 -13.44 -3.07
CA THR A 134 5.10 -12.85 -2.25
C THR A 134 4.91 -13.04 -0.75
N VAL A 135 3.74 -13.53 -0.34
CA VAL A 135 3.40 -13.69 1.08
C VAL A 135 3.95 -15.01 1.60
N SER A 136 4.67 -14.95 2.70
CA SER A 136 5.13 -16.11 3.47
C SER A 136 4.69 -15.95 4.92
N VAL A 137 4.26 -17.05 5.54
CA VAL A 137 3.66 -17.04 6.89
C VAL A 137 4.42 -17.99 7.80
N ALA A 138 4.56 -17.62 9.08
CA ALA A 138 5.05 -18.54 10.11
C ALA A 138 4.14 -18.48 11.35
N VAL A 139 4.08 -19.61 12.06
CA VAL A 139 3.35 -19.76 13.33
C VAL A 139 4.29 -20.32 14.36
N ALA A 140 4.45 -19.64 15.49
CA ALA A 140 5.43 -19.98 16.54
C ALA A 140 6.86 -20.21 16.00
N GLY A 141 7.26 -19.42 14.98
CA GLY A 141 8.58 -19.54 14.33
C GLY A 141 8.68 -20.64 13.28
N VAL A 142 7.63 -21.44 13.05
CA VAL A 142 7.62 -22.50 12.03
C VAL A 142 6.97 -21.97 10.75
N ILE A 143 7.73 -22.00 9.65
CA ILE A 143 7.25 -21.58 8.33
C ILE A 143 6.10 -22.51 7.89
N ARG A 144 5.04 -21.93 7.33
CA ARG A 144 3.90 -22.65 6.79
C ARG A 144 4.03 -22.78 5.28
N ASP A 145 3.68 -23.97 4.78
CA ASP A 145 3.58 -24.20 3.35
C ASP A 145 2.39 -23.46 2.76
N GLN A 146 2.40 -23.22 1.45
CA GLN A 146 1.32 -22.52 0.76
C GLN A 146 -0.04 -23.24 0.89
N ALA A 147 -0.04 -24.55 1.14
CA ALA A 147 -1.24 -25.35 1.36
C ALA A 147 -1.87 -25.14 2.76
N ASP A 148 -1.10 -24.60 3.72
CA ASP A 148 -1.55 -24.43 5.11
C ASP A 148 -2.34 -23.14 5.32
N TYR A 149 -2.42 -22.25 4.29
CA TYR A 149 -3.18 -21.01 4.40
C TYR A 149 -3.72 -20.52 3.06
N VAL A 150 -4.76 -19.71 3.14
CA VAL A 150 -5.34 -18.98 2.00
C VAL A 150 -5.12 -17.49 2.19
N LEU A 151 -4.64 -16.83 1.14
CA LEU A 151 -4.47 -15.38 1.11
C LEU A 151 -5.60 -14.74 0.30
N ASP A 152 -6.34 -13.82 0.92
CA ASP A 152 -7.22 -12.91 0.19
C ASP A 152 -6.44 -11.64 -0.16
N THR A 153 -6.07 -11.50 -1.42
CA THR A 153 -5.32 -10.34 -1.93
C THR A 153 -6.16 -9.08 -2.06
N THR A 154 -7.47 -9.17 -1.91
CA THR A 154 -8.38 -8.02 -2.00
C THR A 154 -8.56 -7.32 -0.65
N THR A 155 -8.52 -8.09 0.43
CA THR A 155 -8.67 -7.59 1.81
C THR A 155 -7.36 -7.57 2.60
N GLY A 156 -6.33 -8.28 2.13
CA GLY A 156 -5.07 -8.44 2.87
C GLY A 156 -5.19 -9.36 4.06
N THR A 157 -5.95 -10.45 3.93
CA THR A 157 -6.24 -11.36 5.03
C THR A 157 -5.65 -12.74 4.75
N VAL A 158 -4.91 -13.27 5.72
CA VAL A 158 -4.44 -14.66 5.75
C VAL A 158 -5.40 -15.49 6.57
N THR A 159 -5.88 -16.61 6.03
CA THR A 159 -6.70 -17.58 6.74
C THR A 159 -5.95 -18.91 6.81
N LEU A 160 -5.55 -19.31 7.99
CA LEU A 160 -4.86 -20.58 8.26
C LEU A 160 -5.86 -21.76 8.20
N VAL A 161 -5.39 -22.90 7.72
CA VAL A 161 -6.17 -24.15 7.72
C VAL A 161 -6.44 -24.58 9.17
N ASP A 162 -5.41 -24.58 10.00
CA ASP A 162 -5.51 -24.91 11.42
C ASP A 162 -5.36 -23.66 12.29
N ALA A 163 -6.19 -23.58 13.36
CA ALA A 163 -6.09 -22.50 14.32
C ALA A 163 -4.78 -22.63 15.12
N PRO A 164 -3.95 -21.57 15.21
CA PRO A 164 -2.76 -21.59 16.04
C PRO A 164 -3.14 -21.73 17.52
N VAL A 165 -2.37 -22.52 18.26
CA VAL A 165 -2.57 -22.70 19.69
C VAL A 165 -2.47 -21.38 20.44
N GLU A 166 -3.06 -21.30 21.62
CA GLU A 166 -3.05 -20.11 22.46
C GLU A 166 -1.61 -19.63 22.73
N GLY A 167 -1.38 -18.33 22.55
CA GLY A 167 -0.07 -17.68 22.72
C GLY A 167 0.88 -17.83 21.54
N ALA A 168 0.59 -18.63 20.52
CA ALA A 168 1.44 -18.76 19.34
C ALA A 168 1.45 -17.49 18.51
N PHE A 169 2.61 -16.87 18.31
CA PHE A 169 2.77 -15.72 17.41
C PHE A 169 2.58 -16.13 15.96
N VAL A 170 1.78 -15.35 15.23
CA VAL A 170 1.62 -15.47 13.78
C VAL A 170 2.35 -14.29 13.15
N THR A 171 3.26 -14.60 12.25
CA THR A 171 4.09 -13.61 11.55
C THR A 171 4.00 -13.79 10.04
N ALA A 172 4.26 -12.72 9.29
CA ALA A 172 4.27 -12.78 7.83
C ALA A 172 5.27 -11.80 7.22
N GLY A 173 5.81 -12.19 6.06
CA GLY A 173 6.55 -11.32 5.16
C GLY A 173 5.83 -11.23 3.82
N PHE A 174 5.87 -10.05 3.18
CA PHE A 174 5.10 -9.78 1.98
C PHE A 174 5.59 -8.54 1.21
N GLU A 175 5.26 -8.49 -0.08
CA GLU A 175 5.15 -7.25 -0.83
C GLU A 175 3.68 -6.80 -0.89
N PHE A 176 3.46 -5.49 -1.04
CA PHE A 176 2.12 -4.94 -1.11
C PHE A 176 2.02 -3.72 -2.00
N ASP A 177 0.83 -3.50 -2.53
CA ASP A 177 0.43 -2.30 -3.22
C ASP A 177 -0.40 -1.40 -2.30
N VAL A 178 -0.44 -0.12 -2.62
CA VAL A 178 -1.33 0.86 -2.02
C VAL A 178 -2.61 0.94 -2.86
N PRO A 179 -3.80 0.80 -2.26
CA PRO A 179 -5.04 1.07 -2.98
C PRO A 179 -5.18 2.57 -3.20
N VAL A 180 -5.23 3.00 -4.46
CA VAL A 180 -5.32 4.42 -4.84
C VAL A 180 -6.43 4.66 -5.85
N ARG A 181 -6.76 5.92 -6.08
CA ARG A 181 -7.46 6.44 -7.25
C ARG A 181 -6.69 7.62 -7.83
N PHE A 182 -6.97 8.01 -9.05
CA PHE A 182 -6.54 9.32 -9.52
C PHE A 182 -7.15 10.42 -8.65
N ASP A 183 -6.43 11.52 -8.46
CA ASP A 183 -6.92 12.67 -7.69
C ASP A 183 -7.39 13.83 -8.58
N VAL A 184 -7.50 13.56 -9.87
CA VAL A 184 -7.99 14.49 -10.90
C VAL A 184 -8.86 13.75 -11.91
N ASP A 185 -9.78 14.49 -12.53
CA ASP A 185 -10.61 14.02 -13.66
C ASP A 185 -10.06 14.48 -15.01
N ARG A 186 -8.87 15.12 -15.01
CA ARG A 186 -8.19 15.57 -16.23
C ARG A 186 -6.69 15.41 -16.07
N ILE A 187 -6.06 14.74 -17.02
CA ILE A 187 -4.61 14.76 -17.20
C ILE A 187 -4.25 15.59 -18.42
N ALA A 188 -3.14 16.33 -18.36
CA ALA A 188 -2.63 17.13 -19.48
C ALA A 188 -1.48 16.36 -20.14
N VAL A 189 -1.57 16.16 -21.45
CA VAL A 189 -0.52 15.55 -22.25
C VAL A 189 0.07 16.62 -23.16
N SER A 190 1.38 16.76 -23.14
CA SER A 190 2.13 17.65 -24.05
C SER A 190 2.95 16.80 -25.00
N VAL A 191 2.76 16.99 -26.29
CA VAL A 191 3.52 16.30 -27.34
C VAL A 191 4.61 17.26 -27.85
N ALA A 192 5.86 16.96 -27.47
CA ALA A 192 7.01 17.82 -27.80
C ALA A 192 7.65 17.51 -29.16
N GLY A 193 7.28 16.38 -29.80
CA GLY A 193 7.84 15.97 -31.11
C GLY A 193 7.19 14.69 -31.61
N PHE A 194 7.68 14.20 -32.77
CA PHE A 194 7.11 13.02 -33.45
C PHE A 194 7.22 11.71 -32.65
N ALA A 195 8.08 11.63 -31.64
CA ALA A 195 8.33 10.40 -30.88
C ALA A 195 8.40 10.61 -29.36
N ALA A 196 8.16 11.82 -28.87
CA ALA A 196 8.29 12.12 -27.45
C ALA A 196 7.26 13.15 -26.96
N GLY A 197 6.83 13.00 -25.74
CA GLY A 197 5.94 13.91 -25.04
C GLY A 197 6.11 13.78 -23.53
N GLU A 198 5.30 14.51 -22.79
CA GLU A 198 5.31 14.49 -21.33
C GLU A 198 3.89 14.58 -20.75
N ILE A 199 3.72 14.04 -19.55
CA ILE A 199 2.58 14.29 -18.69
C ILE A 199 3.14 14.88 -17.40
N PRO A 200 3.05 16.20 -17.19
CA PRO A 200 3.73 16.89 -16.10
C PRO A 200 3.28 16.42 -14.71
N SER A 201 2.04 15.99 -14.57
CA SER A 201 1.47 15.56 -13.30
C SER A 201 0.41 14.48 -13.49
N VAL A 202 0.52 13.41 -12.71
CA VAL A 202 -0.46 12.33 -12.59
C VAL A 202 -0.70 12.07 -11.11
N PRO A 203 -1.49 12.93 -10.45
CA PRO A 203 -1.70 12.82 -9.01
C PRO A 203 -2.60 11.63 -8.69
N VAL A 204 -2.19 10.83 -7.72
CA VAL A 204 -2.93 9.71 -7.18
C VAL A 204 -2.98 9.78 -5.66
N ILE A 205 -4.08 9.33 -5.08
CA ILE A 205 -4.33 9.41 -3.65
C ILE A 205 -4.80 8.06 -3.11
N GLU A 206 -4.28 7.68 -1.94
CA GLU A 206 -4.69 6.46 -1.24
C GLU A 206 -6.17 6.51 -0.88
N ILE A 207 -6.88 5.41 -1.13
CA ILE A 207 -8.27 5.22 -0.72
C ILE A 207 -8.39 4.10 0.31
N ARG A 208 -9.42 4.17 1.11
CA ARG A 208 -9.75 3.11 2.07
C ARG A 208 -10.73 2.13 1.43
N VAL A 209 -10.33 0.87 1.37
CA VAL A 209 -11.08 -0.25 0.79
C VAL A 209 -11.32 -1.33 1.83
#